data_b5f8c1b9810101023bda598f4a7a243d
#
_entry.id   b5f8c1b9810101023bda598f4a7a243d
#
_cell.length_a   1.000
_cell.length_b   1.000
_cell.length_c   1.000
_cell.angle_alpha   90.00
_cell.angle_beta   90.00
_cell.angle_gamma   90.00
#
_symmetry.space_group_name_H-M   'P 1'
#
loop_
_entity.id
_entity.type
_entity.pdbx_description
1 polymer ?
#
loop_
_entity_poly.entity_id
_entity_poly.type
_entity_poly.pdbx_seq_one_letter_code
_entity_poly.pdbx_strand_id
1 'polypeptide(L)'
;MKVAVLGAKGRMGAETVAAIESAGDLTLSSALDLGDSLDQLIKTGTEVVIDFTHPDSVMKNLEFAINNGIHVVVGTTGFDDKKLSELKNLLSKNPKVGALIAPNFGLGAVLMMQFSQKAAQYFESVEIIELHHANKVDAPSGTAIRTAELITDARKQSKKGVMPDASKTIIPGARGAKVGDVPIHSVRSHGYVAHQEVIFGDAGETLSIRHDSINRAGFMPGVLIGVRNVAKHPGLTVGLENYMEGMK
;
A
#
# COMPACT_ATOMS: atom_id res chain seq x y z
N MET A 1 -19.38 3.44 -13.93
CA MET A 1 -18.68 4.42 -13.05
C MET A 1 -17.61 5.10 -13.88
N LYS A 2 -17.57 6.44 -13.90
CA LYS A 2 -16.56 7.24 -14.62
C LYS A 2 -15.32 7.46 -13.77
N VAL A 3 -14.17 7.00 -14.26
CA VAL A 3 -12.90 6.97 -13.52
C VAL A 3 -11.83 7.75 -14.28
N ALA A 4 -11.11 8.60 -13.58
CA ALA A 4 -9.94 9.28 -14.13
C ALA A 4 -8.64 8.77 -13.50
N VAL A 5 -7.54 8.88 -14.24
CA VAL A 5 -6.19 8.55 -13.76
C VAL A 5 -5.31 9.78 -13.83
N LEU A 6 -4.68 10.15 -12.71
CA LEU A 6 -3.63 11.15 -12.63
C LEU A 6 -2.26 10.46 -12.60
N GLY A 7 -1.30 10.98 -13.36
CA GLY A 7 -0.02 10.33 -13.62
C GLY A 7 -0.14 9.19 -14.64
N ALA A 8 -1.05 9.34 -15.60
CA ALA A 8 -1.45 8.31 -16.56
C ALA A 8 -0.30 7.80 -17.44
N LYS A 9 0.72 8.63 -17.73
CA LYS A 9 1.92 8.25 -18.51
C LYS A 9 2.98 7.54 -17.67
N GLY A 10 2.81 7.53 -16.34
CA GLY A 10 3.69 6.80 -15.43
C GLY A 10 3.49 5.28 -15.53
N ARG A 11 4.45 4.51 -15.00
CA ARG A 11 4.42 3.03 -15.04
C ARG A 11 3.18 2.41 -14.41
N MET A 12 2.71 2.96 -13.27
CA MET A 12 1.47 2.50 -12.63
C MET A 12 0.23 3.07 -13.32
N GLY A 13 0.29 4.35 -13.74
CA GLY A 13 -0.80 5.01 -14.43
C GLY A 13 -1.20 4.30 -15.72
N ALA A 14 -0.24 3.93 -16.56
CA ALA A 14 -0.49 3.23 -17.82
C ALA A 14 -1.16 1.86 -17.59
N GLU A 15 -0.69 1.07 -16.64
CA GLU A 15 -1.34 -0.20 -16.26
C GLU A 15 -2.77 0.03 -15.74
N THR A 16 -2.98 1.12 -14.97
CA THR A 16 -4.30 1.47 -14.44
C THR A 16 -5.27 1.87 -15.55
N VAL A 17 -4.83 2.65 -16.54
CA VAL A 17 -5.62 3.00 -17.72
C VAL A 17 -6.07 1.72 -18.45
N ALA A 18 -5.13 0.82 -18.76
CA ALA A 18 -5.43 -0.43 -19.43
C ALA A 18 -6.39 -1.32 -18.61
N ALA A 19 -6.25 -1.35 -17.30
CA ALA A 19 -7.13 -2.11 -16.42
C ALA A 19 -8.57 -1.55 -16.39
N ILE A 20 -8.72 -0.21 -16.38
CA ILE A 20 -10.04 0.44 -16.45
C ILE A 20 -10.71 0.18 -17.80
N GLU A 21 -9.98 0.31 -18.91
CA GLU A 21 -10.51 0.06 -20.25
C GLU A 21 -10.95 -1.39 -20.45
N SER A 22 -10.29 -2.33 -19.75
CA SER A 22 -10.64 -3.75 -19.79
C SER A 22 -11.80 -4.13 -18.85
N ALA A 23 -12.20 -3.24 -17.96
CA ALA A 23 -13.25 -3.49 -16.97
C ALA A 23 -14.61 -3.08 -17.51
N GLY A 24 -15.54 -4.02 -17.71
CA GLY A 24 -16.85 -3.77 -18.32
C GLY A 24 -17.80 -2.87 -17.50
N ASP A 25 -17.50 -2.61 -16.22
CA ASP A 25 -18.31 -1.79 -15.31
C ASP A 25 -17.73 -0.38 -15.08
N LEU A 26 -16.55 -0.09 -15.65
CA LEU A 26 -15.84 1.18 -15.52
C LEU A 26 -15.71 1.87 -16.89
N THR A 27 -15.60 3.19 -16.88
CA THR A 27 -15.37 4.01 -18.07
C THR A 27 -14.24 4.99 -17.77
N LEU A 28 -13.18 4.95 -18.56
CA LEU A 28 -12.11 5.94 -18.46
C LEU A 28 -12.66 7.31 -18.88
N SER A 29 -12.76 8.25 -17.95
CA SER A 29 -13.24 9.60 -18.21
C SER A 29 -12.12 10.55 -18.62
N SER A 30 -10.93 10.40 -18.01
CA SER A 30 -9.74 11.19 -18.32
C SER A 30 -8.47 10.44 -17.93
N ALA A 31 -7.41 10.61 -18.71
CA ALA A 31 -6.06 10.14 -18.42
C ALA A 31 -5.14 11.39 -18.41
N LEU A 32 -4.86 11.91 -17.21
CA LEU A 32 -4.15 13.19 -17.02
C LEU A 32 -2.72 12.96 -16.55
N ASP A 33 -1.84 13.87 -16.97
CA ASP A 33 -0.43 13.86 -16.55
C ASP A 33 0.06 15.27 -16.23
N LEU A 34 1.34 15.43 -15.95
CA LEU A 34 1.96 16.72 -15.63
C LEU A 34 1.67 17.75 -16.72
N GLY A 35 1.12 18.90 -16.33
CA GLY A 35 0.74 20.00 -17.22
C GLY A 35 -0.72 19.98 -17.68
N ASP A 36 -1.46 18.89 -17.49
CA ASP A 36 -2.88 18.83 -17.79
C ASP A 36 -3.72 19.55 -16.72
N SER A 37 -4.86 20.14 -17.13
CA SER A 37 -5.77 20.83 -16.21
C SER A 37 -6.67 19.84 -15.48
N LEU A 38 -6.74 19.93 -14.15
CA LEU A 38 -7.68 19.15 -13.33
C LEU A 38 -9.16 19.49 -13.62
N ASP A 39 -9.46 20.63 -14.25
CA ASP A 39 -10.82 20.98 -14.67
C ASP A 39 -11.43 19.93 -15.63
N GLN A 40 -10.60 19.14 -16.28
CA GLN A 40 -11.06 18.03 -17.11
C GLN A 40 -11.86 17.01 -16.30
N LEU A 41 -11.52 16.79 -15.03
CA LEU A 41 -12.26 15.88 -14.15
C LEU A 41 -13.74 16.31 -14.02
N ILE A 42 -13.99 17.62 -13.90
CA ILE A 42 -15.33 18.17 -13.83
C ILE A 42 -16.04 18.08 -15.18
N LYS A 43 -15.37 18.51 -16.26
CA LYS A 43 -15.92 18.52 -17.62
C LYS A 43 -16.36 17.16 -18.12
N THR A 44 -15.64 16.10 -17.72
CA THR A 44 -15.93 14.71 -18.10
C THR A 44 -16.89 14.01 -17.15
N GLY A 45 -17.24 14.65 -16.02
CA GLY A 45 -18.12 14.11 -15.00
C GLY A 45 -17.48 12.91 -14.28
N THR A 46 -16.21 13.03 -13.95
CA THR A 46 -15.48 12.00 -13.20
C THR A 46 -16.11 11.76 -11.83
N GLU A 47 -16.33 10.51 -11.45
CA GLU A 47 -16.89 10.09 -10.16
C GLU A 47 -15.79 9.67 -9.19
N VAL A 48 -14.74 9.00 -9.70
CA VAL A 48 -13.58 8.54 -8.93
C VAL A 48 -12.31 8.92 -9.66
N VAL A 49 -11.33 9.44 -8.94
CA VAL A 49 -9.98 9.69 -9.46
C VAL A 49 -8.96 8.77 -8.79
N ILE A 50 -8.06 8.21 -9.57
CA ILE A 50 -6.93 7.42 -9.09
C ILE A 50 -5.68 8.29 -9.23
N ASP A 51 -4.93 8.48 -8.12
CA ASP A 51 -3.70 9.26 -8.12
C ASP A 51 -2.47 8.36 -8.00
N PHE A 52 -1.67 8.33 -9.07
CA PHE A 52 -0.33 7.75 -9.15
C PHE A 52 0.70 8.80 -9.57
N THR A 53 0.63 10.00 -8.99
CA THR A 53 1.50 11.11 -9.29
C THR A 53 2.76 11.13 -8.39
N HIS A 54 3.07 12.27 -7.81
CA HIS A 54 4.25 12.49 -6.97
C HIS A 54 3.85 13.01 -5.57
N PRO A 55 4.62 12.71 -4.50
CA PRO A 55 4.35 13.18 -3.14
C PRO A 55 4.17 14.69 -2.99
N ASP A 56 4.79 15.49 -3.89
CA ASP A 56 4.70 16.96 -3.85
C ASP A 56 3.42 17.51 -4.49
N SER A 57 2.78 16.73 -5.38
CA SER A 57 1.56 17.17 -6.09
C SER A 57 0.28 16.53 -5.55
N VAL A 58 0.37 15.37 -4.91
CA VAL A 58 -0.79 14.56 -4.53
C VAL A 58 -1.78 15.35 -3.67
N MET A 59 -1.35 16.09 -2.66
CA MET A 59 -2.27 16.80 -1.76
C MET A 59 -3.11 17.84 -2.51
N LYS A 60 -2.50 18.58 -3.47
CA LYS A 60 -3.22 19.54 -4.33
C LYS A 60 -4.25 18.84 -5.22
N ASN A 61 -3.91 17.69 -5.77
CA ASN A 61 -4.83 16.90 -6.59
C ASN A 61 -6.03 16.42 -5.77
N LEU A 62 -5.77 15.91 -4.53
CA LEU A 62 -6.81 15.44 -3.63
C LEU A 62 -7.72 16.58 -3.16
N GLU A 63 -7.16 17.73 -2.83
CA GLU A 63 -7.93 18.91 -2.44
C GLU A 63 -8.90 19.32 -3.57
N PHE A 64 -8.41 19.38 -4.81
CA PHE A 64 -9.24 19.69 -5.98
C PHE A 64 -10.37 18.67 -6.14
N ALA A 65 -10.04 17.37 -6.14
CA ALA A 65 -11.02 16.31 -6.35
C ALA A 65 -12.10 16.29 -5.25
N ILE A 66 -11.70 16.32 -4.00
CA ILE A 66 -12.60 16.23 -2.84
C ILE A 66 -13.52 17.44 -2.77
N ASN A 67 -13.02 18.66 -3.01
CA ASN A 67 -13.83 19.88 -3.02
C ASN A 67 -14.87 19.91 -4.18
N ASN A 68 -14.65 19.11 -5.22
CA ASN A 68 -15.60 18.92 -6.32
C ASN A 68 -16.45 17.64 -6.19
N GLY A 69 -16.45 17.00 -5.02
CA GLY A 69 -17.29 15.82 -4.75
C GLY A 69 -16.80 14.52 -5.40
N ILE A 70 -15.56 14.48 -5.89
CA ILE A 70 -14.95 13.32 -6.57
C ILE A 70 -14.26 12.43 -5.53
N HIS A 71 -14.58 11.14 -5.50
CA HIS A 71 -13.91 10.16 -4.65
C HIS A 71 -12.47 9.93 -5.10
N VAL A 72 -11.58 9.57 -4.17
CA VAL A 72 -10.15 9.45 -4.47
C VAL A 72 -9.58 8.09 -4.03
N VAL A 73 -8.78 7.47 -4.91
CA VAL A 73 -8.00 6.26 -4.65
C VAL A 73 -6.53 6.60 -4.90
N VAL A 74 -5.69 6.46 -3.88
CA VAL A 74 -4.34 7.00 -3.89
C VAL A 74 -3.31 5.90 -3.71
N GLY A 75 -2.41 5.78 -4.68
CA GLY A 75 -1.23 4.94 -4.62
C GLY A 75 0.08 5.73 -4.59
N THR A 76 0.00 7.05 -4.69
CA THR A 76 1.15 7.94 -4.46
C THR A 76 1.60 7.81 -3.01
N THR A 77 2.91 7.66 -2.80
CA THR A 77 3.53 7.51 -1.48
C THR A 77 3.77 8.85 -0.78
N GLY A 78 4.29 8.83 0.45
CA GLY A 78 4.72 10.02 1.18
C GLY A 78 3.61 10.69 2.01
N PHE A 79 2.67 9.88 2.51
CA PHE A 79 1.69 10.32 3.52
C PHE A 79 2.27 10.11 4.93
N ASP A 80 2.40 11.21 5.64
CA ASP A 80 2.71 11.27 7.06
C ASP A 80 1.44 11.61 7.87
N ASP A 81 1.54 11.60 9.19
CA ASP A 81 0.42 11.92 10.09
C ASP A 81 -0.17 13.32 9.83
N LYS A 82 0.66 14.28 9.42
CA LYS A 82 0.24 15.64 9.10
C LYS A 82 -0.66 15.64 7.86
N LYS A 83 -0.22 15.03 6.76
CA LYS A 83 -1.01 14.92 5.52
C LYS A 83 -2.30 14.13 5.74
N LEU A 84 -2.25 13.04 6.53
CA LEU A 84 -3.45 12.27 6.88
C LEU A 84 -4.45 13.11 7.71
N SER A 85 -3.96 13.95 8.62
CA SER A 85 -4.82 14.86 9.41
C SER A 85 -5.41 15.96 8.54
N GLU A 86 -4.65 16.55 7.63
CA GLU A 86 -5.14 17.52 6.65
C GLU A 86 -6.24 16.91 5.77
N LEU A 87 -6.03 15.68 5.29
CA LEU A 87 -7.02 14.96 4.47
C LEU A 87 -8.30 14.64 5.26
N LYS A 88 -8.20 14.23 6.53
CA LYS A 88 -9.36 14.05 7.41
C LYS A 88 -10.16 15.33 7.57
N ASN A 89 -9.48 16.47 7.77
CA ASN A 89 -10.13 17.77 7.91
C ASN A 89 -10.82 18.21 6.61
N LEU A 90 -10.22 17.90 5.45
CA LEU A 90 -10.82 18.18 4.15
C LEU A 90 -12.09 17.34 3.93
N LEU A 91 -12.03 16.04 4.24
CA LEU A 91 -13.16 15.11 4.10
C LEU A 91 -14.29 15.42 5.09
N SER A 92 -14.00 15.97 6.28
CA SER A 92 -15.06 16.38 7.22
C SER A 92 -15.94 17.49 6.67
N LYS A 93 -15.43 18.33 5.77
CA LYS A 93 -16.18 19.36 5.04
C LYS A 93 -16.91 18.79 3.82
N ASN A 94 -16.55 17.59 3.38
CA ASN A 94 -17.09 16.90 2.21
C ASN A 94 -17.57 15.49 2.60
N PRO A 95 -18.57 15.35 3.48
CA PRO A 95 -18.89 14.11 4.20
C PRO A 95 -19.41 12.97 3.32
N LYS A 96 -19.71 13.22 2.05
CA LYS A 96 -20.12 12.19 1.08
C LYS A 96 -18.96 11.61 0.30
N VAL A 97 -17.78 12.21 0.37
CA VAL A 97 -16.61 11.79 -0.40
C VAL A 97 -15.83 10.74 0.38
N GLY A 98 -15.47 9.64 -0.29
CA GLY A 98 -14.56 8.63 0.21
C GLY A 98 -13.15 8.84 -0.33
N ALA A 99 -12.15 8.58 0.50
CA ALA A 99 -10.74 8.60 0.14
C ALA A 99 -10.06 7.32 0.64
N LEU A 100 -9.44 6.58 -0.28
CA LEU A 100 -8.59 5.44 0.04
C LEU A 100 -7.13 5.81 -0.18
N ILE A 101 -6.33 5.75 0.88
CA ILE A 101 -4.86 5.76 0.78
C ILE A 101 -4.38 4.32 0.89
N ALA A 102 -3.86 3.74 -0.20
CA ALA A 102 -3.38 2.37 -0.21
C ALA A 102 -1.84 2.32 -0.34
N PRO A 103 -1.12 2.01 0.75
CA PRO A 103 0.34 1.82 0.69
C PRO A 103 0.75 0.70 -0.27
N ASN A 104 -0.14 -0.26 -0.51
CA ASN A 104 0.06 -1.35 -1.46
C ASN A 104 -1.29 -1.79 -2.06
N PHE A 105 -1.33 -2.00 -3.38
CA PHE A 105 -2.48 -2.55 -4.11
C PHE A 105 -2.31 -4.03 -4.49
N GLY A 106 -1.17 -4.63 -4.23
CA GLY A 106 -0.94 -6.06 -4.49
C GLY A 106 -1.73 -6.91 -3.49
N LEU A 107 -2.76 -7.63 -3.95
CA LEU A 107 -3.60 -8.45 -3.08
C LEU A 107 -2.79 -9.46 -2.28
N GLY A 108 -1.83 -10.13 -2.93
CA GLY A 108 -0.94 -11.07 -2.24
C GLY A 108 -0.07 -10.41 -1.18
N ALA A 109 0.41 -9.17 -1.41
CA ALA A 109 1.17 -8.43 -0.41
C ALA A 109 0.30 -8.02 0.79
N VAL A 110 -0.94 -7.56 0.53
CA VAL A 110 -1.91 -7.22 1.59
C VAL A 110 -2.25 -8.46 2.42
N LEU A 111 -2.55 -9.59 1.77
CA LEU A 111 -2.83 -10.87 2.46
C LEU A 111 -1.62 -11.35 3.26
N MET A 112 -0.41 -11.29 2.70
CA MET A 112 0.82 -11.62 3.42
C MET A 112 0.97 -10.78 4.69
N MET A 113 0.74 -9.46 4.63
CA MET A 113 0.80 -8.57 5.79
C MET A 113 -0.24 -8.97 6.85
N GLN A 114 -1.49 -9.20 6.46
CA GLN A 114 -2.58 -9.56 7.38
C GLN A 114 -2.36 -10.93 8.02
N PHE A 115 -1.95 -11.93 7.24
CA PHE A 115 -1.63 -13.26 7.76
C PHE A 115 -0.42 -13.22 8.69
N SER A 116 0.60 -12.41 8.38
CA SER A 116 1.76 -12.21 9.24
C SER A 116 1.39 -11.55 10.57
N GLN A 117 0.52 -10.53 10.54
CA GLN A 117 -0.03 -9.92 11.75
C GLN A 117 -0.77 -10.97 12.62
N LYS A 118 -1.54 -11.84 11.99
CA LYS A 118 -2.26 -12.90 12.69
C LYS A 118 -1.30 -13.94 13.29
N ALA A 119 -0.34 -14.43 12.51
CA ALA A 119 0.64 -15.43 12.94
C ALA A 119 1.51 -14.90 14.09
N ALA A 120 1.88 -13.62 14.09
CA ALA A 120 2.72 -12.99 15.10
C ALA A 120 2.20 -13.10 16.54
N GLN A 121 0.91 -13.36 16.71
CA GLN A 121 0.28 -13.57 18.02
C GLN A 121 0.62 -14.93 18.63
N TYR A 122 1.07 -15.88 17.82
CA TYR A 122 1.28 -17.29 18.24
C TYR A 122 2.76 -17.65 18.32
N PHE A 123 3.58 -17.23 17.36
CA PHE A 123 4.98 -17.60 17.24
C PHE A 123 5.91 -16.78 18.14
N GLU A 124 7.02 -17.37 18.60
CA GLU A 124 8.00 -16.71 19.47
C GLU A 124 8.94 -15.79 18.71
N SER A 125 9.36 -16.18 17.52
CA SER A 125 10.30 -15.41 16.69
C SER A 125 9.75 -15.12 15.30
N VAL A 126 10.26 -14.04 14.69
CA VAL A 126 9.93 -13.64 13.31
C VAL A 126 11.11 -12.91 12.67
N GLU A 127 11.33 -13.18 11.39
CA GLU A 127 12.30 -12.49 10.53
C GLU A 127 11.61 -12.12 9.22
N ILE A 128 12.00 -10.97 8.65
CA ILE A 128 11.51 -10.53 7.33
C ILE A 128 12.68 -10.47 6.36
N ILE A 129 12.52 -11.07 5.17
CA ILE A 129 13.45 -10.95 4.05
C ILE A 129 12.71 -10.27 2.91
N GLU A 130 13.17 -9.10 2.48
CA GLU A 130 12.63 -8.42 1.32
C GLU A 130 13.66 -8.37 0.19
N LEU A 131 13.22 -8.64 -1.06
CA LEU A 131 14.10 -8.78 -2.19
C LEU A 131 13.58 -7.92 -3.35
N HIS A 132 14.40 -6.99 -3.81
CA HIS A 132 14.05 -6.07 -4.89
C HIS A 132 15.16 -5.94 -5.92
N HIS A 133 14.80 -5.35 -7.06
CA HIS A 133 15.77 -5.01 -8.11
C HIS A 133 16.85 -4.05 -7.59
N ALA A 134 18.03 -4.10 -8.19
CA ALA A 134 19.19 -3.33 -7.76
C ALA A 134 18.99 -1.80 -7.73
N ASN A 135 18.05 -1.28 -8.52
CA ASN A 135 17.77 0.16 -8.62
C ASN A 135 16.74 0.66 -7.59
N LYS A 136 16.31 -0.15 -6.60
CA LYS A 136 15.45 0.30 -5.53
C LYS A 136 16.24 1.12 -4.51
N VAL A 137 15.85 2.37 -4.31
CA VAL A 137 16.61 3.36 -3.51
C VAL A 137 16.42 3.14 -2.01
N ASP A 138 15.18 2.90 -1.59
CA ASP A 138 14.86 2.69 -0.17
C ASP A 138 15.21 1.26 0.29
N ALA A 139 15.76 1.15 1.48
CA ALA A 139 16.01 -0.10 2.20
C ALA A 139 15.91 0.14 3.71
N PRO A 140 15.02 -0.59 4.43
CA PRO A 140 14.07 -1.58 3.93
C PRO A 140 12.96 -0.98 3.06
N SER A 141 12.21 -1.84 2.33
CA SER A 141 11.04 -1.40 1.57
C SER A 141 9.90 -0.94 2.47
N GLY A 142 9.07 -0.01 2.00
CA GLY A 142 7.90 0.46 2.75
C GLY A 142 6.94 -0.67 3.15
N THR A 143 6.78 -1.70 2.29
CA THR A 143 5.97 -2.89 2.62
C THR A 143 6.58 -3.69 3.77
N ALA A 144 7.91 -3.86 3.80
CA ALA A 144 8.58 -4.58 4.89
C ALA A 144 8.50 -3.82 6.22
N ILE A 145 8.68 -2.50 6.18
CA ILE A 145 8.50 -1.63 7.37
C ILE A 145 7.07 -1.78 7.89
N ARG A 146 6.06 -1.65 7.03
CA ARG A 146 4.66 -1.77 7.42
C ARG A 146 4.32 -3.15 7.98
N THR A 147 4.86 -4.21 7.37
CA THR A 147 4.69 -5.59 7.88
C THR A 147 5.27 -5.72 9.29
N ALA A 148 6.47 -5.20 9.53
CA ALA A 148 7.11 -5.25 10.84
C ALA A 148 6.35 -4.45 11.91
N GLU A 149 5.78 -3.30 11.56
CA GLU A 149 4.90 -2.52 12.44
C GLU A 149 3.67 -3.32 12.86
N LEU A 150 2.95 -3.93 11.90
CA LEU A 150 1.77 -4.75 12.16
C LEU A 150 2.10 -5.95 13.06
N ILE A 151 3.22 -6.62 12.81
CA ILE A 151 3.72 -7.72 13.61
C ILE A 151 4.05 -7.24 15.04
N THR A 152 4.78 -6.13 15.15
CA THR A 152 5.18 -5.54 16.47
C THR A 152 3.95 -5.22 17.31
N ASP A 153 2.93 -4.61 16.71
CA ASP A 153 1.70 -4.25 17.39
C ASP A 153 0.89 -5.49 17.81
N ALA A 154 0.79 -6.49 16.95
CA ALA A 154 0.11 -7.76 17.26
C ALA A 154 0.81 -8.51 18.40
N ARG A 155 2.15 -8.54 18.42
CA ARG A 155 2.95 -9.14 19.51
C ARG A 155 2.73 -8.42 20.82
N LYS A 156 2.74 -7.08 20.84
CA LYS A 156 2.45 -6.27 22.04
C LYS A 156 1.05 -6.56 22.59
N GLN A 157 0.03 -6.57 21.73
CA GLN A 157 -1.36 -6.86 22.12
C GLN A 157 -1.50 -8.25 22.72
N SER A 158 -0.78 -9.23 22.19
CA SER A 158 -0.76 -10.63 22.66
C SER A 158 0.22 -10.88 23.81
N LYS A 159 0.85 -9.82 24.33
CA LYS A 159 1.83 -9.88 25.45
C LYS A 159 2.99 -10.84 25.18
N LYS A 160 3.41 -10.98 23.92
CA LYS A 160 4.59 -11.77 23.57
C LYS A 160 5.85 -11.12 24.13
N GLY A 161 6.76 -11.95 24.62
CA GLY A 161 8.07 -11.52 25.13
C GLY A 161 9.05 -11.08 24.05
N VAL A 162 10.26 -10.76 24.48
CA VAL A 162 11.38 -10.48 23.59
C VAL A 162 11.71 -11.73 22.78
N MET A 163 11.94 -11.57 21.47
CA MET A 163 12.34 -12.68 20.61
C MET A 163 13.70 -13.24 21.03
N PRO A 164 13.86 -14.58 21.09
CA PRO A 164 15.13 -15.19 21.45
C PRO A 164 16.18 -14.88 20.37
N ASP A 165 17.29 -14.28 20.77
CA ASP A 165 18.44 -14.01 19.90
C ASP A 165 19.72 -14.02 20.76
N ALA A 166 20.49 -15.09 20.67
CA ALA A 166 21.76 -15.26 21.37
C ALA A 166 22.97 -14.82 20.53
N SER A 167 22.73 -14.23 19.35
CA SER A 167 23.81 -13.88 18.43
C SER A 167 24.69 -12.75 18.99
N LYS A 168 26.00 -12.91 18.83
CA LYS A 168 26.98 -11.85 19.00
C LYS A 168 27.33 -11.29 17.62
N THR A 169 26.91 -10.07 17.34
CA THR A 169 27.18 -9.44 16.04
C THR A 169 28.67 -9.15 15.88
N ILE A 170 29.34 -9.88 15.03
CA ILE A 170 30.77 -9.70 14.71
C ILE A 170 30.94 -8.58 13.66
N ILE A 171 30.02 -8.53 12.66
CA ILE A 171 30.02 -7.52 11.61
C ILE A 171 28.75 -6.69 11.78
N PRO A 172 28.83 -5.35 11.92
CA PRO A 172 27.65 -4.49 12.00
C PRO A 172 26.69 -4.73 10.81
N GLY A 173 25.39 -4.80 11.11
CA GLY A 173 24.35 -5.04 10.11
C GLY A 173 24.09 -6.53 9.78
N ALA A 174 24.87 -7.48 10.29
CA ALA A 174 24.67 -8.91 10.03
C ALA A 174 23.28 -9.43 10.42
N ARG A 175 22.63 -8.80 11.43
CA ARG A 175 21.25 -9.09 11.85
C ARG A 175 20.20 -8.19 11.21
N GLY A 176 20.53 -7.53 10.08
CA GLY A 176 19.63 -6.64 9.36
C GLY A 176 19.32 -5.34 10.11
N ALA A 177 18.31 -4.63 9.60
CA ALA A 177 17.70 -3.49 10.29
C ALA A 177 16.59 -3.99 11.24
N LYS A 178 16.19 -3.17 12.21
CA LYS A 178 15.05 -3.49 13.10
C LYS A 178 13.97 -2.42 13.01
N VAL A 179 12.72 -2.86 12.94
CA VAL A 179 11.53 -2.03 13.12
C VAL A 179 10.75 -2.61 14.30
N GLY A 180 10.68 -1.85 15.40
CA GLY A 180 10.36 -2.46 16.70
C GLY A 180 11.39 -3.54 17.04
N ASP A 181 10.92 -4.75 17.35
CA ASP A 181 11.78 -5.90 17.62
C ASP A 181 12.00 -6.79 16.40
N VAL A 182 11.35 -6.50 15.25
CA VAL A 182 11.36 -7.35 14.06
C VAL A 182 12.57 -7.06 13.17
N PRO A 183 13.47 -8.03 12.96
CA PRO A 183 14.57 -7.89 12.02
C PRO A 183 14.09 -7.91 10.57
N ILE A 184 14.69 -7.05 9.72
CA ILE A 184 14.42 -6.98 8.29
C ILE A 184 15.73 -7.07 7.54
N HIS A 185 15.81 -8.02 6.61
CA HIS A 185 16.95 -8.25 5.73
C HIS A 185 16.60 -7.79 4.32
N SER A 186 17.35 -6.83 3.78
CA SER A 186 17.11 -6.25 2.45
C SER A 186 18.07 -6.82 1.42
N VAL A 187 17.55 -7.51 0.41
CA VAL A 187 18.30 -8.02 -0.73
C VAL A 187 18.09 -7.11 -1.94
N ARG A 188 19.18 -6.72 -2.61
CA ARG A 188 19.18 -5.93 -3.85
C ARG A 188 19.97 -6.70 -4.91
N SER A 189 19.27 -7.19 -5.97
CA SER A 189 19.91 -7.94 -7.04
C SER A 189 19.15 -7.82 -8.35
N HIS A 190 19.84 -8.04 -9.46
CA HIS A 190 19.20 -8.20 -10.76
C HIS A 190 18.31 -9.46 -10.76
N GLY A 191 17.20 -9.43 -11.50
CA GLY A 191 16.26 -10.53 -11.62
C GLY A 191 15.09 -10.47 -10.64
N TYR A 192 15.22 -9.77 -9.51
CA TYR A 192 14.09 -9.51 -8.61
C TYR A 192 13.26 -8.31 -9.06
N VAL A 193 11.96 -8.36 -8.77
CA VAL A 193 11.03 -7.23 -8.94
C VAL A 193 10.67 -6.66 -7.58
N ALA A 194 9.77 -7.32 -6.84
CA ALA A 194 9.39 -6.96 -5.49
C ALA A 194 8.87 -8.22 -4.78
N HIS A 195 9.62 -8.71 -3.81
CA HIS A 195 9.33 -9.95 -3.10
C HIS A 195 9.50 -9.73 -1.60
N GLN A 196 8.73 -10.47 -0.82
CA GLN A 196 8.89 -10.47 0.64
C GLN A 196 8.52 -11.85 1.19
N GLU A 197 9.34 -12.32 2.12
CA GLU A 197 9.09 -13.52 2.91
C GLU A 197 9.13 -13.15 4.40
N VAL A 198 8.13 -13.62 5.14
CA VAL A 198 8.06 -13.50 6.60
C VAL A 198 8.18 -14.91 7.15
N ILE A 199 9.21 -15.13 7.96
CA ILE A 199 9.53 -16.43 8.56
C ILE A 199 9.23 -16.35 10.04
N PHE A 200 8.33 -17.17 10.51
CA PHE A 200 8.00 -17.37 11.91
C PHE A 200 8.63 -18.63 12.43
N GLY A 201 9.08 -18.64 13.69
CA GLY A 201 9.67 -19.81 14.32
C GLY A 201 9.14 -20.00 15.73
N ASP A 202 8.97 -21.29 16.08
CA ASP A 202 8.67 -21.77 17.43
C ASP A 202 9.39 -23.10 17.68
N ALA A 203 9.27 -23.65 18.88
CA ALA A 203 9.88 -24.93 19.22
C ALA A 203 9.35 -26.05 18.31
N GLY A 204 10.21 -26.56 17.42
CA GLY A 204 9.91 -27.68 16.54
C GLY A 204 9.21 -27.35 15.24
N GLU A 205 8.88 -26.09 14.95
CA GLU A 205 8.23 -25.70 13.70
C GLU A 205 8.65 -24.33 13.17
N THR A 206 8.45 -24.14 11.87
CA THR A 206 8.53 -22.83 11.20
C THR A 206 7.32 -22.62 10.30
N LEU A 207 6.89 -21.37 10.14
CA LEU A 207 5.90 -20.96 9.16
C LEU A 207 6.49 -19.87 8.28
N SER A 208 6.49 -20.08 6.96
CA SER A 208 6.87 -19.03 5.99
C SER A 208 5.64 -18.52 5.24
N ILE A 209 5.50 -17.21 5.16
CA ILE A 209 4.49 -16.54 4.35
C ILE A 209 5.22 -15.68 3.32
N ARG A 210 5.07 -16.02 2.03
CA ARG A 210 5.81 -15.37 0.96
C ARG A 210 4.88 -14.80 -0.11
N HIS A 211 5.23 -13.61 -0.60
CA HIS A 211 4.63 -12.96 -1.75
C HIS A 211 5.71 -12.55 -2.75
N ASP A 212 5.48 -12.89 -4.01
CA ASP A 212 6.33 -12.54 -5.14
C ASP A 212 5.53 -11.71 -6.15
N SER A 213 5.88 -10.43 -6.31
CA SER A 213 5.35 -9.56 -7.36
C SER A 213 6.24 -9.69 -8.60
N ILE A 214 5.67 -10.19 -9.70
CA ILE A 214 6.42 -10.48 -10.93
C ILE A 214 6.33 -9.31 -11.91
N ASN A 215 5.15 -8.66 -11.98
CA ASN A 215 4.96 -7.44 -12.75
C ASN A 215 3.88 -6.54 -12.15
N ARG A 216 3.72 -5.32 -12.71
CA ARG A 216 2.80 -4.32 -12.17
C ARG A 216 1.33 -4.61 -12.40
N ALA A 217 0.99 -5.45 -13.37
CA ALA A 217 -0.40 -5.88 -13.58
C ALA A 217 -0.99 -6.56 -12.33
N GLY A 218 -0.15 -7.18 -11.50
CA GLY A 218 -0.55 -7.77 -10.21
C GLY A 218 -1.14 -6.78 -9.19
N PHE A 219 -0.95 -5.47 -9.37
CA PHE A 219 -1.56 -4.44 -8.52
C PHE A 219 -2.97 -4.03 -8.99
N MET A 220 -3.31 -4.29 -10.25
CA MET A 220 -4.56 -3.80 -10.86
C MET A 220 -5.82 -4.35 -10.21
N PRO A 221 -5.91 -5.65 -9.83
CA PRO A 221 -7.07 -6.14 -9.09
C PRO A 221 -7.35 -5.34 -7.81
N GLY A 222 -6.32 -4.97 -7.06
CA GLY A 222 -6.46 -4.15 -5.85
C GLY A 222 -6.87 -2.70 -6.15
N VAL A 223 -6.32 -2.11 -7.20
CA VAL A 223 -6.75 -0.77 -7.67
C VAL A 223 -8.25 -0.79 -7.99
N LEU A 224 -8.72 -1.80 -8.73
CA LEU A 224 -10.13 -1.94 -9.10
C LEU A 224 -11.03 -2.19 -7.88
N ILE A 225 -10.57 -2.94 -6.86
CA ILE A 225 -11.27 -3.06 -5.57
C ILE A 225 -11.40 -1.69 -4.92
N GLY A 226 -10.32 -0.91 -4.86
CA GLY A 226 -10.33 0.46 -4.33
C GLY A 226 -11.38 1.33 -5.01
N VAL A 227 -11.37 1.36 -6.34
CA VAL A 227 -12.31 2.14 -7.17
C VAL A 227 -13.77 1.76 -6.91
N ARG A 228 -14.08 0.46 -6.92
CA ARG A 228 -15.47 -0.05 -6.77
C ARG A 228 -16.05 0.15 -5.38
N ASN A 229 -15.21 0.40 -4.39
CA ASN A 229 -15.64 0.47 -2.99
C ASN A 229 -15.48 1.85 -2.37
N VAL A 230 -14.64 2.74 -2.89
CA VAL A 230 -14.35 4.04 -2.26
C VAL A 230 -15.60 4.89 -2.03
N ALA A 231 -16.56 4.88 -2.96
CA ALA A 231 -17.83 5.61 -2.83
C ALA A 231 -18.76 5.04 -1.73
N LYS A 232 -18.59 3.77 -1.37
CA LYS A 232 -19.37 3.09 -0.31
C LYS A 232 -18.82 3.37 1.09
N HIS A 233 -17.62 3.96 1.19
CA HIS A 233 -16.91 4.24 2.43
C HIS A 233 -16.54 5.73 2.51
N PRO A 234 -17.51 6.62 2.79
CA PRO A 234 -17.22 8.05 2.97
C PRO A 234 -16.21 8.29 4.10
N GLY A 235 -15.38 9.32 3.93
CA GLY A 235 -14.28 9.63 4.84
C GLY A 235 -12.96 8.99 4.42
N LEU A 236 -11.96 9.01 5.31
CA LEU A 236 -10.62 8.50 5.06
C LEU A 236 -10.51 7.03 5.46
N THR A 237 -10.11 6.20 4.51
CA THR A 237 -9.67 4.82 4.74
C THR A 237 -8.18 4.71 4.39
N VAL A 238 -7.39 4.10 5.27
CA VAL A 238 -5.97 3.81 5.05
C VAL A 238 -5.79 2.29 5.04
N GLY A 239 -5.27 1.75 3.94
CA GLY A 239 -5.08 0.32 3.72
C GLY A 239 -6.21 -0.32 2.91
N LEU A 240 -5.81 -1.06 1.87
CA LEU A 240 -6.72 -1.76 0.97
C LEU A 240 -7.50 -2.88 1.67
N GLU A 241 -6.93 -3.47 2.72
CA GLU A 241 -7.54 -4.53 3.55
C GLU A 241 -8.92 -4.16 4.07
N ASN A 242 -9.18 -2.86 4.28
CA ASN A 242 -10.48 -2.37 4.76
C ASN A 242 -11.60 -2.50 3.72
N TYR A 243 -11.24 -2.72 2.45
CA TYR A 243 -12.19 -2.93 1.34
C TYR A 243 -12.23 -4.38 0.87
N MET A 244 -11.44 -5.26 1.48
CA MET A 244 -11.43 -6.70 1.19
C MET A 244 -12.39 -7.43 2.14
N GLU A 245 -13.36 -8.14 1.58
CA GLU A 245 -14.32 -8.93 2.37
C GLU A 245 -13.60 -10.04 3.14
N GLY A 246 -14.03 -10.29 4.39
CA GLY A 246 -13.48 -11.34 5.25
C GLY A 246 -12.15 -11.03 5.94
N MET A 247 -11.63 -9.80 5.80
CA MET A 247 -10.37 -9.36 6.43
C MET A 247 -10.56 -8.55 7.72
N LYS A 248 -11.77 -8.44 8.21
CA LYS A 248 -12.11 -7.76 9.47
C LYS A 248 -12.11 -8.71 10.66
#